data_8ef65f90a5c90797cdd59547be737ded
#
_entry.id   8ef65f90a5c90797cdd59547be737ded
#
_cell.length_a   1.000
_cell.length_b   1.000
_cell.length_c   1.000
_cell.angle_alpha   90.00
_cell.angle_beta   90.00
_cell.angle_gamma   90.00
#
_symmetry.space_group_name_H-M   'P 1'
#
loop_
_entity.id
_entity.type
_entity.pdbx_description
1 polymer ?
#
loop_
_entity_poly.entity_id
_entity_poly.type
_entity_poly.pdbx_seq_one_letter_code
_entity_poly.pdbx_strand_id
1 'polypeptide(L)' 'MTNTNKIDTMSYLIDNDYCVTDKVCVFCSALTDGWNSFCPRCKDYKGMMGLYEAVEYYGVDILPM' A
#
# COMPACT_ATOMS: atom_id res chain seq x y z
N MET A 1 -12.10 -6.51 23.66
CA MET A 1 -11.66 -6.40 23.38
C MET A 1 -10.98 -6.05 22.73
N THR A 2 -10.63 -5.86 22.69
CA THR A 2 -10.14 -5.17 21.89
C THR A 2 -9.30 -5.73 20.98
N ASN A 3 -8.92 -5.29 20.17
CA ASN A 3 -8.23 -5.55 19.13
C ASN A 3 -6.84 -5.32 19.28
N THR A 4 -6.34 -5.79 20.25
CA THR A 4 -5.02 -5.54 20.59
C THR A 4 -4.03 -6.09 19.59
N ASN A 5 -4.46 -7.01 18.76
CA ASN A 5 -3.57 -7.58 17.79
C ASN A 5 -3.56 -6.84 16.48
N LYS A 6 -4.33 -5.81 16.37
CA LYS A 6 -4.38 -5.08 15.13
C LYS A 6 -3.11 -4.27 14.95
N ILE A 7 -2.45 -4.42 13.81
CA ILE A 7 -1.27 -3.67 13.49
C ILE A 7 -1.65 -2.25 13.16
N ASP A 8 -0.93 -1.29 13.71
CA ASP A 8 -1.11 0.11 13.33
C ASP A 8 -0.46 0.27 11.96
N THR A 9 -1.26 0.41 10.94
CA THR A 9 -0.79 0.48 9.57
C THR A 9 0.21 1.61 9.37
N MET A 10 -0.06 2.77 9.93
CA MET A 10 0.84 3.90 9.76
C MET A 10 2.20 3.62 10.39
N SER A 11 2.23 3.08 11.59
CA SER A 11 3.47 2.73 12.24
C SER A 11 4.24 1.67 11.47
N TYR A 12 3.53 0.68 10.95
CA TYR A 12 4.17 -0.37 10.18
C TYR A 12 4.85 0.21 8.94
N LEU A 13 4.15 1.08 8.23
CA LEU A 13 4.70 1.67 7.02
C LEU A 13 5.91 2.53 7.31
N ILE A 14 5.85 3.33 8.35
CA ILE A 14 6.94 4.19 8.73
C ILE A 14 8.17 3.36 9.16
N ASP A 15 7.93 2.32 9.94
CA ASP A 15 9.01 1.47 10.45
C ASP A 15 9.73 0.74 9.32
N ASN A 16 9.05 0.51 8.21
CA ASN A 16 9.61 -0.20 7.09
C ASN A 16 10.01 0.73 5.95
N ASP A 17 10.13 2.03 6.26
CA ASP A 17 10.57 3.03 5.31
C ASP A 17 9.65 3.22 4.11
N TYR A 18 8.39 2.93 4.28
CA TYR A 18 7.41 3.23 3.24
C TYR A 18 6.86 4.64 3.46
N CYS A 19 6.53 5.30 2.39
CA CYS A 19 5.89 6.60 2.46
C CYS A 19 4.38 6.40 2.40
N VAL A 20 3.67 6.81 3.44
CA VAL A 20 2.23 6.55 3.53
C VAL A 20 1.43 7.26 2.45
N THR A 21 2.02 8.25 1.79
CA THR A 21 1.35 8.95 0.70
C THR A 21 1.60 8.33 -0.67
N ASP A 22 2.44 7.30 -0.73
CA ASP A 22 2.68 6.61 -1.99
C ASP A 22 1.47 5.77 -2.40
N LYS A 23 1.51 5.24 -3.59
CA LYS A 23 0.46 4.37 -4.10
C LYS A 23 1.03 3.01 -4.45
N VAL A 24 0.20 2.00 -4.44
CA VAL A 24 0.60 0.65 -4.77
C VAL A 24 -0.43 0.06 -5.73
N CYS A 25 0.04 -0.69 -6.69
CA CYS A 25 -0.85 -1.43 -7.59
C CYS A 25 -1.22 -2.73 -6.92
N VAL A 26 -2.51 -2.96 -6.66
CA VAL A 26 -2.95 -4.15 -5.98
C VAL A 26 -2.85 -5.40 -6.85
N PHE A 27 -2.61 -5.25 -8.14
CA PHE A 27 -2.49 -6.39 -9.05
C PHE A 27 -1.05 -6.93 -9.08
N CYS A 28 -0.06 -6.05 -8.99
CA CYS A 28 1.32 -6.47 -9.11
C CYS A 28 2.22 -5.96 -7.99
N SER A 29 1.65 -5.24 -7.05
CA SER A 29 2.37 -4.70 -5.88
C SER A 29 3.46 -3.69 -6.24
N ALA A 30 3.36 -3.06 -7.40
CA ALA A 30 4.34 -2.05 -7.77
C ALA A 30 4.08 -0.76 -7.01
N LEU A 31 5.13 -0.18 -6.43
CA LEU A 31 4.99 1.09 -5.71
C LEU A 31 5.24 2.25 -6.65
N THR A 32 4.43 3.29 -6.49
CA THR A 32 4.63 4.53 -7.24
C THR A 32 4.47 5.70 -6.28
N ASP A 33 4.91 6.89 -6.71
CA ASP A 33 4.71 8.05 -5.88
C ASP A 33 3.26 8.43 -5.81
N GLY A 34 2.87 9.19 -4.81
CA GLY A 34 1.48 9.57 -4.59
C GLY A 34 0.85 10.36 -5.72
N TRP A 35 1.67 10.92 -6.59
CA TRP A 35 1.18 11.69 -7.72
C TRP A 35 0.84 10.82 -8.91
N ASN A 36 1.34 9.58 -8.94
CA ASN A 36 1.20 8.73 -10.10
C ASN A 36 0.10 7.72 -9.86
N SER A 37 -0.98 7.80 -10.61
CA SER A 37 -2.09 6.88 -10.48
C SER A 37 -2.08 5.77 -11.53
N PHE A 38 -0.96 5.61 -12.23
CA PHE A 38 -0.88 4.63 -13.31
C PHE A 38 0.25 3.66 -13.02
N CYS A 39 -0.05 2.38 -13.09
CA CYS A 39 0.97 1.37 -12.85
C CYS A 39 1.77 1.13 -14.12
N PRO A 40 3.06 1.40 -14.11
CA PRO A 40 3.85 1.19 -15.32
C PRO A 40 4.04 -0.27 -15.68
N ARG A 41 3.89 -1.16 -14.71
CA ARG A 41 4.04 -2.60 -14.97
C ARG A 41 2.79 -3.19 -15.56
N CYS A 42 1.64 -2.86 -14.98
CA CYS A 42 0.37 -3.36 -15.48
C CYS A 42 -0.17 -2.51 -16.62
N LYS A 43 0.36 -1.31 -16.76
CA LYS A 43 -0.11 -0.34 -17.74
C LYS A 43 -1.60 -0.07 -17.56
N ASP A 44 -2.00 0.04 -16.32
CA ASP A 44 -3.39 0.25 -15.98
C ASP A 44 -3.46 1.11 -14.72
N TYR A 45 -4.53 1.83 -14.54
CA TYR A 45 -4.74 2.64 -13.37
C TYR A 45 -5.76 2.03 -12.40
N LYS A 46 -6.42 0.98 -12.80
CA LYS A 46 -7.53 0.43 -12.01
C LYS A 46 -7.09 -0.22 -10.71
N GLY A 47 -5.86 -0.69 -10.66
CA GLY A 47 -5.37 -1.32 -9.44
C GLY A 47 -4.64 -0.40 -8.50
N MET A 48 -4.56 0.89 -8.82
CA MET A 48 -3.80 1.81 -8.00
C MET A 48 -4.60 2.23 -6.78
N MET A 49 -4.02 2.07 -5.61
CA MET A 49 -4.64 2.49 -4.35
C MET A 49 -3.60 3.20 -3.53
N GLY A 50 -4.05 4.07 -2.64
CA GLY A 50 -3.14 4.66 -1.66
C GLY A 50 -2.51 3.54 -0.84
N LEU A 51 -1.23 3.68 -0.51
CA LEU A 51 -0.50 2.62 0.18
C LEU A 51 -1.14 2.30 1.52
N TYR A 52 -1.48 3.32 2.29
CA TYR A 52 -2.12 3.13 3.58
C TYR A 52 -3.44 2.37 3.42
N GLU A 53 -4.25 2.81 2.47
CA GLU A 53 -5.57 2.22 2.25
C GLU A 53 -5.45 0.78 1.77
N ALA A 54 -4.51 0.50 0.90
CA ALA A 54 -4.32 -0.85 0.38
C ALA A 54 -3.91 -1.81 1.49
N VAL A 55 -3.03 -1.37 2.39
CA VAL A 55 -2.61 -2.21 3.49
C VAL A 55 -3.74 -2.42 4.49
N GLU A 56 -4.57 -1.39 4.70
CA GLU A 56 -5.71 -1.52 5.59
C GLU A 56 -6.72 -2.54 5.05
N TYR A 57 -6.89 -2.57 3.74
CA TYR A 57 -7.92 -3.41 3.13
C TYR A 57 -7.42 -4.81 2.83
N TYR A 58 -6.21 -4.94 2.29
CA TYR A 58 -5.67 -6.23 1.87
C TYR A 58 -4.64 -6.83 2.83
N GLY A 59 -4.11 -6.01 3.73
CA GLY A 59 -3.07 -6.46 4.65
C GLY A 59 -1.68 -6.17 4.09
N VAL A 60 -0.67 -6.47 4.92
CA VAL A 60 0.71 -6.14 4.55
C VAL A 60 1.22 -6.98 3.39
N ASP A 61 0.51 -8.05 3.06
CA ASP A 61 0.92 -8.92 1.96
C ASP A 61 0.87 -8.20 0.61
N ILE A 62 0.15 -7.09 0.52
CA ILE A 62 0.07 -6.34 -0.73
C ILE A 62 1.37 -5.59 -1.00
N LEU A 63 2.23 -5.43 -0.01
CA LEU A 63 3.46 -4.69 -0.18
C LEU A 63 4.47 -5.49 -0.98
N PRO A 64 5.30 -4.85 -1.79
CA PRO A 64 6.33 -5.56 -2.52
C PRO A 64 7.40 -6.03 -1.54
N MET A 65 7.81 -7.24 -1.67
CA MET A 65 8.79 -7.81 -0.75
C MET A 65 10.14 -7.93 -1.40
#